data_c3afa4696f3ae4bffa1db74589a40492
#
_entry.id   c3afa4696f3ae4bffa1db74589a40492
#
_cell.length_a   1.000
_cell.length_b   1.000
_cell.length_c   1.000
_cell.angle_alpha   90.00
_cell.angle_beta   90.00
_cell.angle_gamma   90.00
#
_symmetry.space_group_name_H-M   'P 1'
#
loop_
_entity.id
_entity.type
_entity.pdbx_description
1 polymer ?
#
loop_
_entity_poly.entity_id
_entity_poly.type
_entity_poly.pdbx_seq_one_letter_code
_entity_poly.pdbx_strand_id
1 'polypeptide(L)'
;MAKIVLKFGGTSVGSIEKIIAAAKLVQKERAKGNSVIVVVSAMAGKTNELIKLSESIGKNFNKRELDVLLASGEQITSALMTGALIELGLKAKSWMGWQVPIITEGDNNNSRIINMHVNEIDKFILDKGVAVIPGFQGISKSGEITTIGRGGSDATAVAVAKIFKTDYCLIYKDVDGVFSTDPKNFSKAKKIENISYEEMLEMSSLGAKVMQASAVQTAMIHDIPMEVRSSF
;
A
#
# COMPACT_ATOMS: atom_id res chain seq x y z
N MET A 1 5.36 -22.54 -2.46
CA MET A 1 4.60 -21.59 -1.60
C MET A 1 5.46 -20.35 -1.46
N ALA A 2 4.97 -19.21 -1.93
CA ALA A 2 5.66 -17.94 -1.82
C ALA A 2 5.06 -17.09 -0.70
N LYS A 3 5.86 -16.22 -0.07
CA LYS A 3 5.39 -15.15 0.81
C LYS A 3 5.31 -13.88 -0.05
N ILE A 4 4.14 -13.28 -0.14
CA ILE A 4 3.90 -12.16 -1.06
C ILE A 4 3.19 -10.99 -0.36
N VAL A 5 3.52 -9.78 -0.82
CA VAL A 5 2.75 -8.57 -0.49
C VAL A 5 1.83 -8.25 -1.67
N LEU A 6 0.55 -8.02 -1.40
CA LEU A 6 -0.38 -7.45 -2.35
C LEU A 6 -0.75 -6.04 -1.92
N LYS A 7 -0.46 -5.04 -2.74
CA LYS A 7 -0.85 -3.66 -2.46
C LYS A 7 -1.99 -3.24 -3.38
N PHE A 8 -3.04 -2.72 -2.79
CA PHE A 8 -4.18 -2.16 -3.54
C PHE A 8 -4.20 -0.62 -3.46
N GLY A 9 -4.14 0.03 -4.64
CA GLY A 9 -4.23 1.49 -4.74
C GLY A 9 -5.65 2.02 -4.47
N GLY A 10 -5.80 3.31 -4.22
CA GLY A 10 -7.08 3.93 -3.89
C GLY A 10 -8.17 3.69 -4.94
N THR A 11 -7.83 3.68 -6.23
CA THR A 11 -8.76 3.36 -7.33
C THR A 11 -9.20 1.90 -7.30
N SER A 12 -8.35 1.00 -6.81
CA SER A 12 -8.63 -0.45 -6.68
C SER A 12 -9.53 -0.78 -5.50
N VAL A 13 -9.66 0.13 -4.53
CA VAL A 13 -10.49 0.00 -3.32
C VAL A 13 -11.48 1.16 -3.17
N GLY A 14 -11.80 1.85 -4.26
CA GLY A 14 -12.57 3.08 -4.28
C GLY A 14 -14.09 2.91 -4.04
N SER A 15 -14.60 1.67 -3.94
CA SER A 15 -15.98 1.35 -3.57
C SER A 15 -16.04 -0.01 -2.88
N ILE A 16 -17.17 -0.34 -2.27
CA ILE A 16 -17.37 -1.64 -1.61
C ILE A 16 -17.24 -2.80 -2.62
N GLU A 17 -17.80 -2.66 -3.83
CA GLU A 17 -17.71 -3.67 -4.88
C GLU A 17 -16.25 -3.91 -5.29
N LYS A 18 -15.44 -2.86 -5.37
CA LYS A 18 -14.01 -2.94 -5.67
C LYS A 18 -13.23 -3.59 -4.53
N ILE A 19 -13.56 -3.30 -3.28
CA ILE A 19 -12.97 -3.96 -2.11
C ILE A 19 -13.27 -5.47 -2.15
N ILE A 20 -14.50 -5.86 -2.44
CA ILE A 20 -14.89 -7.27 -2.58
C ILE A 20 -14.13 -7.92 -3.74
N ALA A 21 -13.99 -7.25 -4.88
CA ALA A 21 -13.21 -7.75 -6.01
C ALA A 21 -11.71 -7.92 -5.63
N ALA A 22 -11.13 -6.95 -4.95
CA ALA A 22 -9.76 -7.04 -4.44
C ALA A 22 -9.59 -8.19 -3.42
N ALA A 23 -10.56 -8.39 -2.53
CA ALA A 23 -10.56 -9.52 -1.58
C ALA A 23 -10.58 -10.89 -2.30
N LYS A 24 -11.31 -11.01 -3.43
CA LYS A 24 -11.29 -12.22 -4.27
C LYS A 24 -9.92 -12.45 -4.92
N LEU A 25 -9.16 -11.41 -5.28
CA LEU A 25 -7.79 -11.56 -5.76
C LEU A 25 -6.88 -12.11 -4.64
N VAL A 26 -7.03 -11.61 -3.41
CA VAL A 26 -6.32 -12.16 -2.24
C VAL A 26 -6.68 -13.63 -2.04
N GLN A 27 -7.97 -13.99 -2.11
CA GLN A 27 -8.44 -15.36 -1.98
C GLN A 27 -7.80 -16.28 -3.04
N LYS A 28 -7.71 -15.82 -4.30
CA LYS A 28 -7.02 -16.57 -5.39
C LYS A 28 -5.55 -16.84 -5.07
N GLU A 29 -4.82 -15.86 -4.55
CA GLU A 29 -3.42 -16.05 -4.16
C GLU A 29 -3.29 -16.99 -2.95
N ARG A 30 -4.19 -16.91 -1.98
CA ARG A 30 -4.25 -17.87 -0.87
C ARG A 30 -4.54 -19.31 -1.35
N ALA A 31 -5.44 -19.47 -2.31
CA ALA A 31 -5.78 -20.78 -2.89
C ALA A 31 -4.59 -21.44 -3.61
N LYS A 32 -3.64 -20.65 -4.14
CA LYS A 32 -2.35 -21.15 -4.67
C LYS A 32 -1.39 -21.63 -3.57
N GLY A 33 -1.74 -21.46 -2.30
CA GLY A 33 -0.90 -21.82 -1.15
C GLY A 33 0.05 -20.69 -0.71
N ASN A 34 -0.02 -19.51 -1.29
CA ASN A 34 0.86 -18.39 -0.92
C ASN A 34 0.52 -17.83 0.47
N SER A 35 1.53 -17.42 1.21
CA SER A 35 1.39 -16.57 2.40
C SER A 35 1.22 -15.12 1.97
N VAL A 36 0.14 -14.46 2.42
CA VAL A 36 -0.27 -13.17 1.88
C VAL A 36 -0.32 -12.11 2.96
N ILE A 37 0.33 -10.98 2.69
CA ILE A 37 0.19 -9.71 3.40
C ILE A 37 -0.47 -8.73 2.45
N VAL A 38 -1.49 -8.02 2.92
CA VAL A 38 -2.22 -7.03 2.13
C VAL A 38 -1.90 -5.64 2.65
N VAL A 39 -1.52 -4.72 1.74
CA VAL A 39 -1.38 -3.29 2.05
C VAL A 39 -2.44 -2.52 1.27
N VAL A 40 -3.21 -1.69 1.94
CA VAL A 40 -4.28 -0.91 1.33
C VAL A 40 -4.04 0.59 1.42
N SER A 41 -4.44 1.32 0.38
CA SER A 41 -4.56 2.78 0.39
C SER A 41 -5.95 3.19 0.92
N ALA A 42 -6.12 4.45 1.25
CA ALA A 42 -7.44 5.05 1.42
C ALA A 42 -8.27 4.89 0.14
N MET A 43 -9.58 4.85 0.27
CA MET A 43 -10.51 4.85 -0.88
C MET A 43 -10.26 6.09 -1.75
N ALA A 44 -10.43 5.96 -3.07
CA ALA A 44 -10.20 7.06 -4.01
C ALA A 44 -10.96 8.32 -3.60
N GLY A 45 -10.23 9.45 -3.53
CA GLY A 45 -10.78 10.76 -3.13
C GLY A 45 -10.81 11.01 -1.62
N LYS A 46 -10.74 9.98 -0.76
CA LYS A 46 -10.89 10.11 0.70
C LYS A 46 -9.80 11.00 1.31
N THR A 47 -8.55 10.85 0.91
CA THR A 47 -7.44 11.71 1.39
C THR A 47 -7.69 13.18 1.08
N ASN A 48 -8.19 13.50 -0.13
CA ASN A 48 -8.52 14.87 -0.51
C ASN A 48 -9.72 15.41 0.28
N GLU A 49 -10.71 14.56 0.57
CA GLU A 49 -11.85 14.93 1.45
C GLU A 49 -11.36 15.30 2.85
N LEU A 50 -10.49 14.49 3.44
CA LEU A 50 -9.92 14.72 4.77
C LEU A 50 -9.07 16.02 4.82
N ILE A 51 -8.30 16.29 3.77
CA ILE A 51 -7.55 17.55 3.64
C ILE A 51 -8.52 18.73 3.63
N LYS A 52 -9.58 18.68 2.82
CA LYS A 52 -10.59 19.75 2.78
C LYS A 52 -11.26 19.99 4.14
N LEU A 53 -11.53 18.93 4.90
CA LEU A 53 -12.06 19.06 6.26
C LEU A 53 -11.10 19.83 7.17
N SER A 54 -9.81 19.55 7.12
CA SER A 54 -8.81 20.29 7.92
C SER A 54 -8.70 21.75 7.48
N GLU A 55 -8.73 22.01 6.17
CA GLU A 55 -8.70 23.39 5.62
C GLU A 55 -9.95 24.19 6.02
N SER A 56 -11.11 23.55 6.18
CA SER A 56 -12.35 24.18 6.63
C SER A 56 -12.30 24.64 8.08
N ILE A 57 -11.44 24.04 8.91
CA ILE A 57 -11.18 24.48 10.28
C ILE A 57 -10.25 25.70 10.29
N GLY A 58 -9.23 25.71 9.43
CA GLY A 58 -8.30 26.84 9.30
C GLY A 58 -7.07 26.53 8.49
N LYS A 59 -6.46 27.57 7.91
CA LYS A 59 -5.26 27.47 7.06
C LYS A 59 -4.02 26.93 7.81
N ASN A 60 -3.99 27.08 9.13
CA ASN A 60 -2.86 26.68 9.97
C ASN A 60 -3.19 25.41 10.78
N PHE A 61 -3.91 24.47 10.18
CA PHE A 61 -4.23 23.19 10.84
C PHE A 61 -2.93 22.51 11.29
N ASN A 62 -2.92 22.03 12.53
CA ASN A 62 -1.73 21.43 13.13
C ASN A 62 -1.29 20.19 12.34
N LYS A 63 -0.01 20.09 11.99
CA LYS A 63 0.52 19.01 11.15
C LYS A 63 0.42 17.64 11.82
N ARG A 64 0.60 17.55 13.13
CA ARG A 64 0.43 16.30 13.90
C ARG A 64 -1.02 15.83 13.83
N GLU A 65 -1.99 16.73 14.01
CA GLU A 65 -3.41 16.40 13.92
C GLU A 65 -3.83 16.07 12.48
N LEU A 66 -3.16 16.66 11.50
CA LEU A 66 -3.37 16.30 10.09
C LEU A 66 -2.92 14.86 9.80
N ASP A 67 -1.81 14.41 10.36
CA ASP A 67 -1.37 13.02 10.27
C ASP A 67 -2.40 12.07 10.85
N VAL A 68 -2.94 12.36 12.04
CA VAL A 68 -4.02 11.57 12.66
C VAL A 68 -5.24 11.50 11.76
N LEU A 69 -5.67 12.66 11.24
CA LEU A 69 -6.83 12.75 10.35
C LEU A 69 -6.62 11.95 9.06
N LEU A 70 -5.51 12.14 8.37
CA LEU A 70 -5.22 11.46 7.10
C LEU A 70 -5.08 9.95 7.27
N ALA A 71 -4.42 9.48 8.34
CA ALA A 71 -4.25 8.06 8.63
C ALA A 71 -5.58 7.30 8.75
N SER A 72 -6.66 7.97 9.14
CA SER A 72 -7.99 7.36 9.25
C SER A 72 -8.52 6.80 7.92
N GLY A 73 -8.10 7.35 6.79
CA GLY A 73 -8.53 6.91 5.47
C GLY A 73 -8.15 5.45 5.19
N GLU A 74 -6.90 5.09 5.44
CA GLU A 74 -6.41 3.72 5.27
C GLU A 74 -6.93 2.77 6.35
N GLN A 75 -7.20 3.27 7.55
CA GLN A 75 -7.82 2.49 8.64
C GLN A 75 -9.20 2.00 8.25
N ILE A 76 -10.04 2.88 7.68
CA ILE A 76 -11.36 2.52 7.14
C ILE A 76 -11.21 1.41 6.10
N THR A 77 -10.33 1.60 5.12
CA THR A 77 -10.15 0.63 4.03
C THR A 77 -9.62 -0.71 4.55
N SER A 78 -8.70 -0.70 5.51
CA SER A 78 -8.14 -1.95 6.06
C SER A 78 -9.20 -2.75 6.84
N ALA A 79 -10.08 -2.09 7.59
CA ALA A 79 -11.18 -2.73 8.27
C ALA A 79 -12.18 -3.36 7.28
N LEU A 80 -12.58 -2.61 6.24
CA LEU A 80 -13.48 -3.09 5.20
C LEU A 80 -12.89 -4.26 4.41
N MET A 81 -11.62 -4.18 4.01
CA MET A 81 -10.91 -5.27 3.33
C MET A 81 -10.85 -6.52 4.21
N THR A 82 -10.54 -6.36 5.49
CA THR A 82 -10.49 -7.49 6.43
C THR A 82 -11.86 -8.14 6.57
N GLY A 83 -12.92 -7.35 6.72
CA GLY A 83 -14.30 -7.85 6.75
C GLY A 83 -14.65 -8.65 5.50
N ALA A 84 -14.32 -8.11 4.31
CA ALA A 84 -14.57 -8.80 3.05
C ALA A 84 -13.79 -10.13 2.93
N LEU A 85 -12.56 -10.19 3.44
CA LEU A 85 -11.78 -11.44 3.48
C LEU A 85 -12.39 -12.48 4.41
N ILE A 86 -12.91 -12.06 5.57
CA ILE A 86 -13.59 -12.94 6.53
C ILE A 86 -14.88 -13.50 5.92
N GLU A 87 -15.68 -12.68 5.26
CA GLU A 87 -16.90 -13.10 4.53
C GLU A 87 -16.59 -14.12 3.40
N LEU A 88 -15.38 -14.05 2.82
CA LEU A 88 -14.90 -15.06 1.86
C LEU A 88 -14.33 -16.33 2.51
N GLY A 89 -14.47 -16.49 3.82
CA GLY A 89 -14.01 -17.66 4.58
C GLY A 89 -12.51 -17.67 4.90
N LEU A 90 -11.82 -16.55 4.76
CA LEU A 90 -10.40 -16.45 5.08
C LEU A 90 -10.20 -16.04 6.55
N LYS A 91 -9.20 -16.60 7.21
CA LYS A 91 -8.68 -16.07 8.46
C LYS A 91 -7.94 -14.75 8.16
N ALA A 92 -8.52 -13.61 8.52
CA ALA A 92 -7.92 -12.31 8.26
C ALA A 92 -7.95 -11.41 9.49
N LYS A 93 -6.99 -10.48 9.60
CA LYS A 93 -6.93 -9.48 10.67
C LYS A 93 -6.27 -8.19 10.15
N SER A 94 -6.86 -7.05 10.49
CA SER A 94 -6.22 -5.75 10.28
C SER A 94 -5.21 -5.45 11.39
N TRP A 95 -4.09 -4.84 11.01
CA TRP A 95 -2.98 -4.51 11.88
C TRP A 95 -2.62 -3.03 11.69
N MET A 96 -3.12 -2.17 12.57
CA MET A 96 -2.84 -0.74 12.52
C MET A 96 -1.37 -0.44 12.81
N GLY A 97 -0.88 0.68 12.31
CA GLY A 97 0.53 1.05 12.42
C GLY A 97 1.09 1.12 13.85
N TRP A 98 0.22 1.34 14.84
CA TRP A 98 0.59 1.30 16.27
C TRP A 98 0.48 -0.09 16.90
N GLN A 99 -0.36 -1.00 16.38
CA GLN A 99 -0.50 -2.37 16.90
C GLN A 99 0.71 -3.23 16.54
N VAL A 100 1.29 -2.99 15.38
CA VAL A 100 2.55 -3.57 14.92
C VAL A 100 3.48 -2.41 14.60
N PRO A 101 4.15 -1.83 15.59
CA PRO A 101 4.79 -0.55 15.42
C PRO A 101 5.58 -0.44 14.12
N ILE A 102 4.96 0.26 13.12
CA ILE A 102 5.64 0.69 11.90
C ILE A 102 6.37 1.97 12.29
N ILE A 103 7.63 1.83 12.67
CA ILE A 103 8.41 2.95 13.16
C ILE A 103 8.83 3.84 12.01
N THR A 104 8.54 5.13 12.17
CA THR A 104 8.89 6.15 11.19
C THR A 104 9.85 7.18 11.79
N GLU A 105 10.53 7.89 10.89
CA GLU A 105 11.41 9.02 11.19
C GLU A 105 11.20 10.11 10.16
N GLY A 106 11.31 11.38 10.57
CA GLY A 106 11.13 12.56 9.75
C GLY A 106 10.00 13.44 10.24
N ASP A 107 9.68 14.46 9.43
CA ASP A 107 8.64 15.43 9.73
C ASP A 107 7.24 14.85 9.49
N ASN A 108 6.24 15.42 10.19
CA ASN A 108 4.83 15.14 9.92
C ASN A 108 4.52 15.34 8.43
N ASN A 109 3.65 14.50 7.87
CA ASN A 109 3.26 14.42 6.46
C ASN A 109 4.38 14.08 5.47
N ASN A 110 5.59 13.75 5.94
CA ASN A 110 6.72 13.38 5.10
C ASN A 110 7.70 12.44 5.82
N SER A 111 7.20 11.57 6.66
CA SER A 111 7.98 10.57 7.37
C SER A 111 8.38 9.40 6.47
N ARG A 112 9.41 8.67 6.85
CA ARG A 112 9.85 7.44 6.19
C ARG A 112 9.85 6.27 7.17
N ILE A 113 9.52 5.07 6.69
CA ILE A 113 9.57 3.86 7.49
C ILE A 113 11.04 3.45 7.70
N ILE A 114 11.43 3.24 8.95
CA ILE A 114 12.77 2.78 9.31
C ILE A 114 12.76 1.35 9.86
N ASN A 115 11.69 0.94 10.51
CA ASN A 115 11.56 -0.41 11.09
C ASN A 115 10.09 -0.81 11.25
N MET A 116 9.84 -2.10 11.56
CA MET A 116 8.53 -2.63 11.88
C MET A 116 8.66 -3.84 12.79
N HIS A 117 7.77 -3.98 13.77
CA HIS A 117 7.72 -5.16 14.62
C HIS A 117 6.86 -6.26 13.97
N VAL A 118 7.50 -7.36 13.60
CA VAL A 118 6.89 -8.39 12.73
C VAL A 118 6.39 -9.65 13.45
N ASN A 119 6.86 -9.91 14.67
CA ASN A 119 6.68 -11.21 15.34
C ASN A 119 5.23 -11.71 15.38
N GLU A 120 4.29 -10.84 15.71
CA GLU A 120 2.88 -11.22 15.83
C GLU A 120 2.23 -11.44 14.47
N ILE A 121 2.61 -10.64 13.46
CA ILE A 121 2.13 -10.82 12.08
C ILE A 121 2.71 -12.10 11.49
N ASP A 122 4.00 -12.37 11.67
CA ASP A 122 4.62 -13.61 11.15
C ASP A 122 3.94 -14.86 11.74
N LYS A 123 3.71 -14.90 13.05
CA LYS A 123 2.93 -15.99 13.68
C LYS A 123 1.55 -16.15 13.07
N PHE A 124 0.85 -15.03 12.84
CA PHE A 124 -0.50 -15.04 12.27
C PHE A 124 -0.51 -15.54 10.82
N ILE A 125 0.49 -15.15 10.02
CA ILE A 125 0.65 -15.58 8.62
C ILE A 125 1.03 -17.07 8.56
N LEU A 126 1.92 -17.54 9.44
CA LEU A 126 2.28 -18.95 9.54
C LEU A 126 1.07 -19.83 9.87
N ASP A 127 0.15 -19.31 10.68
CA ASP A 127 -1.15 -19.95 11.00
C ASP A 127 -2.22 -19.64 9.92
N LYS A 128 -1.80 -19.55 8.68
CA LYS A 128 -2.61 -19.35 7.46
C LYS A 128 -3.47 -18.08 7.46
N GLY A 129 -3.20 -17.11 8.34
CA GLY A 129 -3.89 -15.81 8.35
C GLY A 129 -3.46 -14.90 7.20
N VAL A 130 -4.33 -13.98 6.82
CA VAL A 130 -4.04 -12.85 5.92
C VAL A 130 -3.94 -11.60 6.77
N ALA A 131 -2.76 -11.00 6.82
CA ALA A 131 -2.54 -9.74 7.52
C ALA A 131 -2.90 -8.57 6.59
N VAL A 132 -3.78 -7.66 7.04
CA VAL A 132 -4.12 -6.44 6.32
C VAL A 132 -3.52 -5.25 7.04
N ILE A 133 -2.69 -4.48 6.36
CA ILE A 133 -1.94 -3.35 6.91
C ILE A 133 -2.40 -2.07 6.20
N PRO A 134 -2.82 -1.03 6.94
CA PRO A 134 -3.04 0.28 6.34
C PRO A 134 -1.71 0.85 5.87
N GLY A 135 -1.64 1.25 4.61
CA GLY A 135 -0.50 1.97 4.06
C GLY A 135 -0.41 3.41 4.55
N PHE A 136 0.58 4.15 4.07
CA PHE A 136 0.72 5.59 4.24
C PHE A 136 1.00 6.07 5.68
N GLN A 137 0.95 5.23 6.67
CA GLN A 137 1.06 5.61 8.08
C GLN A 137 2.05 4.77 8.87
N GLY A 138 2.50 5.33 9.98
CA GLY A 138 3.29 4.67 11.01
C GLY A 138 3.23 5.45 12.30
N ILE A 139 4.16 5.18 13.19
CA ILE A 139 4.34 5.93 14.44
C ILE A 139 5.79 6.39 14.57
N SER A 140 5.98 7.57 15.13
CA SER A 140 7.29 8.07 15.52
C SER A 140 7.85 7.29 16.71
N LYS A 141 9.12 7.48 17.03
CA LYS A 141 9.75 6.91 18.24
C LYS A 141 9.06 7.35 19.54
N SER A 142 8.36 8.50 19.52
CA SER A 142 7.56 9.01 20.64
C SER A 142 6.14 8.45 20.69
N GLY A 143 5.76 7.57 19.75
CA GLY A 143 4.42 6.97 19.68
C GLY A 143 3.37 7.81 18.95
N GLU A 144 3.75 8.94 18.35
CA GLU A 144 2.84 9.79 17.59
C GLU A 144 2.54 9.21 16.20
N ILE A 145 1.28 9.29 15.78
CA ILE A 145 0.90 8.91 14.41
C ILE A 145 1.59 9.84 13.42
N THR A 146 2.16 9.24 12.39
CA THR A 146 2.83 9.95 11.29
C THR A 146 2.33 9.45 9.96
N THR A 147 2.34 10.32 8.94
CA THR A 147 2.06 9.92 7.58
C THR A 147 3.31 10.02 6.69
N ILE A 148 3.35 9.15 5.70
CA ILE A 148 4.44 9.05 4.72
C ILE A 148 4.02 9.93 3.53
N GLY A 149 4.91 10.73 3.02
CA GLY A 149 4.61 11.64 1.91
C GLY A 149 3.95 10.94 0.69
N ARG A 150 3.82 11.64 -0.41
CA ARG A 150 3.16 11.13 -1.63
C ARG A 150 3.63 9.73 -2.00
N GLY A 151 2.69 8.85 -2.35
CA GLY A 151 2.98 7.44 -2.67
C GLY A 151 3.28 6.57 -1.46
N GLY A 152 2.99 7.06 -0.26
CA GLY A 152 3.29 6.39 1.00
C GLY A 152 2.77 4.95 1.10
N SER A 153 1.63 4.63 0.47
CA SER A 153 1.13 3.23 0.46
C SER A 153 1.98 2.31 -0.42
N ASP A 154 2.53 2.80 -1.54
CA ASP A 154 3.49 2.04 -2.35
C ASP A 154 4.79 1.84 -1.56
N ALA A 155 5.29 2.91 -0.91
CA ALA A 155 6.46 2.83 -0.02
C ALA A 155 6.23 1.88 1.17
N THR A 156 5.04 1.90 1.78
CA THR A 156 4.68 0.93 2.83
C THR A 156 4.74 -0.51 2.32
N ALA A 157 4.19 -0.79 1.13
CA ALA A 157 4.19 -2.13 0.57
C ALA A 157 5.62 -2.66 0.34
N VAL A 158 6.50 -1.83 -0.21
CA VAL A 158 7.91 -2.19 -0.42
C VAL A 158 8.65 -2.37 0.91
N ALA A 159 8.42 -1.49 1.89
CA ALA A 159 9.00 -1.63 3.23
C ALA A 159 8.54 -2.93 3.92
N VAL A 160 7.26 -3.25 3.82
CA VAL A 160 6.70 -4.53 4.31
C VAL A 160 7.33 -5.70 3.59
N ALA A 161 7.45 -5.65 2.26
CA ALA A 161 8.08 -6.71 1.47
C ALA A 161 9.53 -6.97 1.91
N LYS A 162 10.31 -5.89 2.11
CA LYS A 162 11.68 -5.95 2.64
C LYS A 162 11.73 -6.62 4.02
N ILE A 163 10.94 -6.10 4.96
CA ILE A 163 11.00 -6.49 6.37
C ILE A 163 10.57 -7.95 6.55
N PHE A 164 9.52 -8.38 5.83
CA PHE A 164 9.04 -9.76 5.84
C PHE A 164 9.82 -10.70 4.91
N LYS A 165 10.81 -10.19 4.16
CA LYS A 165 11.60 -10.96 3.18
C LYS A 165 10.68 -11.73 2.24
N THR A 166 9.78 -11.02 1.58
CA THR A 166 8.80 -11.64 0.69
C THR A 166 9.42 -11.92 -0.69
N ASP A 167 8.91 -12.93 -1.37
CA ASP A 167 9.39 -13.31 -2.71
C ASP A 167 8.97 -12.29 -3.77
N TYR A 168 7.81 -11.64 -3.60
CA TYR A 168 7.26 -10.66 -4.54
C TYR A 168 6.46 -9.57 -3.83
N CYS A 169 6.47 -8.36 -4.43
CA CYS A 169 5.58 -7.26 -4.10
C CYS A 169 4.68 -6.95 -5.31
N LEU A 170 3.42 -7.34 -5.24
CA LEU A 170 2.43 -7.18 -6.31
C LEU A 170 1.63 -5.90 -6.08
N ILE A 171 1.74 -4.94 -7.02
CA ILE A 171 1.07 -3.64 -6.95
C ILE A 171 -0.16 -3.66 -7.86
N TYR A 172 -1.33 -3.73 -7.27
CA TYR A 172 -2.61 -3.69 -7.99
C TYR A 172 -3.06 -2.25 -8.21
N LYS A 173 -3.31 -1.93 -9.48
CA LYS A 173 -3.75 -0.59 -9.96
C LYS A 173 -4.90 -0.71 -10.96
N ASP A 174 -5.30 0.41 -11.52
CA ASP A 174 -6.31 0.51 -12.57
C ASP A 174 -5.72 0.36 -13.99
N VAL A 175 -4.46 -0.05 -14.09
CA VAL A 175 -3.75 -0.39 -15.33
C VAL A 175 -3.13 -1.77 -15.21
N ASP A 176 -3.01 -2.47 -16.34
CA ASP A 176 -2.52 -3.86 -16.40
C ASP A 176 -1.00 -3.95 -16.58
N GLY A 177 -0.25 -3.08 -15.95
CA GLY A 177 1.21 -3.11 -16.01
C GLY A 177 1.83 -1.74 -16.24
N VAL A 178 3.12 -1.75 -16.58
CA VAL A 178 3.85 -0.58 -17.03
C VAL A 178 3.71 -0.47 -18.55
N PHE A 179 3.46 0.72 -19.06
CA PHE A 179 3.29 0.98 -20.50
C PHE A 179 4.30 2.02 -20.97
N SER A 180 4.62 2.00 -22.28
CA SER A 180 5.52 2.96 -22.92
C SER A 180 5.03 4.42 -22.83
N THR A 181 3.74 4.62 -22.63
CA THR A 181 3.08 5.88 -22.30
C THR A 181 1.72 5.57 -21.68
N ASP A 182 0.98 6.58 -21.18
CA ASP A 182 -0.34 6.37 -20.58
C ASP A 182 -1.34 5.81 -21.62
N PRO A 183 -1.84 4.56 -21.47
CA PRO A 183 -2.76 3.95 -22.43
C PRO A 183 -4.12 4.67 -22.49
N LYS A 184 -4.50 5.45 -21.49
CA LYS A 184 -5.71 6.28 -21.49
C LYS A 184 -5.60 7.45 -22.47
N ASN A 185 -4.38 7.97 -22.67
CA ASN A 185 -4.09 9.09 -23.55
C ASN A 185 -3.64 8.65 -24.94
N PHE A 186 -3.07 7.45 -25.06
CA PHE A 186 -2.55 6.92 -26.32
C PHE A 186 -2.85 5.42 -26.47
N SER A 187 -3.86 5.10 -27.28
CA SER A 187 -4.36 3.73 -27.46
C SER A 187 -3.35 2.72 -28.05
N LYS A 188 -2.26 3.20 -28.66
CA LYS A 188 -1.16 2.36 -29.19
C LYS A 188 -0.02 2.18 -28.17
N ALA A 189 -0.20 2.59 -26.91
CA ALA A 189 0.77 2.34 -25.87
C ALA A 189 1.05 0.84 -25.74
N LYS A 190 2.33 0.47 -25.69
CA LYS A 190 2.76 -0.93 -25.55
C LYS A 190 3.03 -1.24 -24.09
N LYS A 191 2.54 -2.39 -23.62
CA LYS A 191 2.89 -2.92 -22.31
C LYS A 191 4.36 -3.33 -22.32
N ILE A 192 5.07 -3.02 -21.25
CA ILE A 192 6.46 -3.39 -21.02
C ILE A 192 6.43 -4.59 -20.09
N GLU A 193 6.84 -5.75 -20.59
CA GLU A 193 6.78 -7.00 -19.83
C GLU A 193 7.83 -7.07 -18.71
N ASN A 194 9.01 -6.55 -18.99
CA ASN A 194 10.10 -6.46 -18.01
C ASN A 194 10.75 -5.08 -18.14
N ILE A 195 10.99 -4.45 -17.00
CA ILE A 195 11.62 -3.13 -16.90
C ILE A 195 12.63 -3.17 -15.75
N SER A 196 13.80 -2.57 -15.93
CA SER A 196 14.76 -2.44 -14.83
C SER A 196 14.31 -1.43 -13.80
N TYR A 197 14.88 -1.47 -12.59
CA TYR A 197 14.57 -0.48 -11.57
C TYR A 197 15.00 0.92 -12.00
N GLU A 198 16.14 1.04 -12.69
CA GLU A 198 16.69 2.29 -13.19
C GLU A 198 15.74 2.93 -14.21
N GLU A 199 15.28 2.17 -15.20
CA GLU A 199 14.31 2.63 -16.21
C GLU A 199 12.99 3.04 -15.54
N MET A 200 12.47 2.22 -14.59
CA MET A 200 11.25 2.55 -13.88
C MET A 200 11.40 3.79 -13.01
N LEU A 201 12.58 3.97 -12.39
CA LEU A 201 12.89 5.16 -11.58
C LEU A 201 12.93 6.41 -12.45
N GLU A 202 13.56 6.35 -13.62
CA GLU A 202 13.59 7.44 -14.58
C GLU A 202 12.18 7.80 -15.04
N MET A 203 11.39 6.83 -15.48
CA MET A 203 9.99 7.05 -15.88
C MET A 203 9.17 7.70 -14.75
N SER A 204 9.32 7.21 -13.52
CA SER A 204 8.59 7.75 -12.36
C SER A 204 9.01 9.18 -12.02
N SER A 205 10.29 9.49 -12.17
CA SER A 205 10.86 10.83 -11.91
C SER A 205 10.42 11.84 -12.97
N LEU A 206 10.21 11.39 -14.20
CA LEU A 206 9.75 12.21 -15.32
C LEU A 206 8.21 12.33 -15.41
N GLY A 207 7.47 11.74 -14.43
CA GLY A 207 6.04 11.97 -14.29
C GLY A 207 5.14 10.78 -14.62
N ALA A 208 5.67 9.61 -14.88
CA ALA A 208 4.86 8.39 -14.98
C ALA A 208 4.20 8.08 -13.62
N LYS A 209 2.86 7.94 -13.62
CA LYS A 209 2.06 7.81 -12.39
C LYS A 209 1.88 6.36 -11.93
N VAL A 210 2.41 5.40 -12.69
CA VAL A 210 2.19 3.98 -12.41
C VAL A 210 2.87 3.55 -11.12
N MET A 211 4.08 4.08 -10.82
CA MET A 211 4.82 3.83 -9.58
C MET A 211 5.35 5.13 -9.00
N GLN A 212 5.53 5.18 -7.69
CA GLN A 212 6.20 6.29 -7.03
C GLN A 212 7.71 6.07 -7.02
N ALA A 213 8.48 7.09 -7.39
CA ALA A 213 9.93 7.00 -7.47
C ALA A 213 10.59 6.51 -6.16
N SER A 214 10.11 6.98 -5.00
CA SER A 214 10.61 6.54 -3.69
C SER A 214 10.39 5.05 -3.42
N ALA A 215 9.28 4.48 -3.87
CA ALA A 215 9.00 3.05 -3.75
C ALA A 215 9.91 2.24 -4.66
N VAL A 216 10.09 2.68 -5.92
CA VAL A 216 11.01 2.04 -6.88
C VAL A 216 12.44 2.09 -6.37
N GLN A 217 12.91 3.24 -5.87
CA GLN A 217 14.24 3.38 -5.28
C GLN A 217 14.46 2.42 -4.11
N THR A 218 13.48 2.29 -3.23
CA THR A 218 13.57 1.35 -2.09
C THR A 218 13.63 -0.09 -2.58
N ALA A 219 12.81 -0.45 -3.57
CA ALA A 219 12.82 -1.78 -4.16
C ALA A 219 14.17 -2.10 -4.82
N MET A 220 14.73 -1.15 -5.56
CA MET A 220 16.06 -1.27 -6.18
C MET A 220 17.16 -1.51 -5.14
N ILE A 221 17.23 -0.69 -4.08
CA ILE A 221 18.27 -0.81 -3.03
C ILE A 221 18.21 -2.18 -2.33
N HIS A 222 17.04 -2.78 -2.23
CA HIS A 222 16.82 -4.02 -1.48
C HIS A 222 16.51 -5.23 -2.36
N ASP A 223 16.65 -5.09 -3.68
CA ASP A 223 16.40 -6.13 -4.69
C ASP A 223 15.05 -6.84 -4.49
N ILE A 224 13.96 -6.05 -4.33
CA ILE A 224 12.62 -6.58 -4.08
C ILE A 224 11.89 -6.73 -5.41
N PRO A 225 11.63 -7.96 -5.90
CA PRO A 225 10.90 -8.18 -7.13
C PRO A 225 9.50 -7.57 -7.05
N MET A 226 9.18 -6.71 -8.02
CA MET A 226 7.89 -6.03 -8.10
C MET A 226 7.16 -6.37 -9.38
N GLU A 227 5.83 -6.41 -9.30
CA GLU A 227 4.99 -6.58 -10.48
C GLU A 227 3.77 -5.66 -10.36
N VAL A 228 3.42 -4.99 -11.46
CA VAL A 228 2.19 -4.18 -11.55
C VAL A 228 1.12 -5.00 -12.24
N ARG A 229 -0.06 -5.11 -11.62
CA ARG A 229 -1.21 -5.87 -12.12
C ARG A 229 -2.49 -5.05 -12.11
N SER A 230 -3.40 -5.37 -13.01
CA SER A 230 -4.77 -4.85 -12.94
C SER A 230 -5.53 -5.40 -11.75
N SER A 231 -6.34 -4.57 -11.12
CA SER A 231 -7.32 -4.95 -10.10
C SER A 231 -8.72 -5.25 -10.66
N PHE A 232 -8.86 -5.22 -12.00
CA PHE A 232 -10.14 -5.38 -12.72
C PHE A 232 -10.10 -6.51 -13.73
#